data_e720a0046365bf3acbb4d94d86e5b44c
#
_entry.id   e720a0046365bf3acbb4d94d86e5b44c
#
_cell.length_a   1.000
_cell.length_b   1.000
_cell.length_c   1.000
_cell.angle_alpha   90.00
_cell.angle_beta   90.00
_cell.angle_gamma   90.00
#
_symmetry.space_group_name_H-M   'P 1'
#
loop_
_entity.id
_entity.type
_entity.pdbx_description
1 polymer ?
#
loop_
_entity_poly.entity_id
_entity_poly.type
_entity_poly.pdbx_seq_one_letter_code
_entity_poly.pdbx_strand_id
1 'polypeptide(L)'
;MKAIILAAGIASRLRPLTNDRPKCLLKIGDRSLLGRTIDALLENIVTGYLHEMLESFVQTRYPSLSVKFIHNELYATTNNIYSLWLALPEVQQEKEIILLDSDILFDPLMIKILRHA
;
A
#
# COMPACT_ATOMS: atom_id res chain seq x y z
N MET A 1 11.35 -1.46 12.79
CA MET A 1 10.45 -2.19 11.89
C MET A 1 9.85 -1.26 10.88
N LYS A 2 9.90 -1.61 9.60
CA LYS A 2 9.28 -0.84 8.53
C LYS A 2 8.18 -1.64 7.85
N ALA A 3 7.23 -0.94 7.24
CA ALA A 3 6.13 -1.54 6.50
C ALA A 3 6.26 -1.26 5.01
N ILE A 4 5.92 -2.24 4.20
CA ILE A 4 5.78 -2.11 2.75
C ILE A 4 4.34 -2.44 2.41
N ILE A 5 3.67 -1.55 1.67
CA ILE A 5 2.32 -1.77 1.18
C ILE A 5 2.37 -1.93 -0.33
N LEU A 6 1.91 -3.07 -0.84
CA LEU A 6 1.86 -3.33 -2.27
C LEU A 6 0.53 -2.86 -2.85
N ALA A 7 0.56 -1.81 -3.65
CA ALA A 7 -0.64 -1.14 -4.17
C ALA A 7 -0.57 -0.92 -5.68
N ALA A 8 0.17 -1.76 -6.40
CA ALA A 8 0.44 -1.56 -7.83
C ALA A 8 -0.55 -2.25 -8.77
N GLY A 9 -1.37 -3.18 -8.30
CA GLY A 9 -2.23 -4.00 -9.16
C GLY A 9 -3.37 -3.24 -9.81
N ILE A 10 -3.77 -3.66 -11.00
CA ILE A 10 -4.90 -3.06 -11.75
C ILE A 10 -6.24 -3.45 -11.13
N ALA A 11 -6.34 -4.63 -10.51
CA ALA A 11 -7.57 -5.19 -9.95
C ALA A 11 -8.71 -5.27 -10.99
N SER A 12 -8.41 -5.82 -12.16
CA SER A 12 -9.38 -5.93 -13.27
C SER A 12 -10.63 -6.73 -12.90
N ARG A 13 -10.51 -7.64 -11.92
CA ARG A 13 -11.65 -8.44 -11.43
C ARG A 13 -12.72 -7.60 -10.74
N LEU A 14 -12.37 -6.42 -10.25
CA LEU A 14 -13.28 -5.52 -9.54
C LEU A 14 -13.89 -4.45 -10.46
N ARG A 15 -13.61 -4.50 -11.76
CA ARG A 15 -14.23 -3.57 -12.69
C ARG A 15 -15.77 -3.75 -12.69
N PRO A 16 -16.55 -2.66 -12.81
CA PRO A 16 -16.11 -1.28 -13.13
C PRO A 16 -15.64 -0.44 -11.93
N LEU A 17 -15.60 -0.98 -10.71
CA LEU A 17 -15.25 -0.23 -9.51
C LEU A 17 -13.83 0.34 -9.55
N THR A 18 -12.92 -0.31 -10.30
CA THR A 18 -11.52 0.11 -10.44
C THR A 18 -11.22 0.80 -11.77
N ASN A 19 -12.25 1.17 -12.57
CA ASN A 19 -12.02 1.87 -13.83
C ASN A 19 -11.39 3.25 -13.63
N ASP A 20 -11.73 3.93 -12.55
CA ASP A 20 -11.31 5.31 -12.28
C ASP A 20 -10.45 5.45 -11.00
N ARG A 21 -10.17 4.36 -10.29
CA ARG A 21 -9.37 4.40 -9.06
C ARG A 21 -8.69 3.07 -8.77
N PRO A 22 -7.53 3.08 -8.08
CA PRO A 22 -6.92 1.86 -7.56
C PRO A 22 -7.85 1.17 -6.54
N LYS A 23 -7.79 -0.17 -6.46
CA LYS A 23 -8.63 -0.91 -5.51
C LYS A 23 -8.42 -0.52 -4.05
N CYS A 24 -7.20 -0.13 -3.68
CA CYS A 24 -6.90 0.28 -2.30
C CYS A 24 -7.58 1.59 -1.90
N LEU A 25 -8.07 2.38 -2.85
CA LEU A 25 -8.86 3.58 -2.58
C LEU A 25 -10.37 3.33 -2.58
N LEU A 26 -10.82 2.09 -2.84
CA LEU A 26 -12.22 1.72 -2.65
C LEU A 26 -12.57 1.83 -1.17
N LYS A 27 -13.74 2.38 -0.90
CA LYS A 27 -14.19 2.60 0.48
C LYS A 27 -14.96 1.41 1.03
N ILE A 28 -14.70 1.11 2.31
CA ILE A 28 -15.52 0.23 3.11
C ILE A 28 -16.05 1.10 4.26
N GLY A 29 -17.35 1.41 4.22
CA GLY A 29 -17.93 2.45 5.05
C GLY A 29 -17.48 3.83 4.57
N ASP A 30 -16.96 4.65 5.47
CA ASP A 30 -16.52 6.02 5.20
C ASP A 30 -15.01 6.15 4.91
N ARG A 31 -14.25 5.04 4.94
CA ARG A 31 -12.81 5.05 4.80
C ARG A 31 -12.33 4.08 3.74
N SER A 32 -11.32 4.48 2.95
CA SER A 32 -10.69 3.60 1.97
C SER A 32 -9.91 2.47 2.64
N LEU A 33 -9.70 1.39 1.90
CA LEU A 33 -8.84 0.28 2.36
C LEU A 33 -7.45 0.78 2.72
N LEU A 34 -6.86 1.60 1.85
CA LEU A 34 -5.54 2.18 2.10
C LEU A 34 -5.54 3.06 3.34
N GLY A 35 -6.57 3.90 3.52
CA GLY A 35 -6.70 4.75 4.71
C GLY A 35 -6.71 3.94 6.00
N ARG A 36 -7.45 2.83 6.02
CA ARG A 36 -7.50 1.94 7.19
C ARG A 36 -6.13 1.30 7.46
N THR A 37 -5.43 0.89 6.41
CA THR A 37 -4.10 0.31 6.53
C THR A 37 -3.10 1.34 7.04
N ILE A 38 -3.09 2.56 6.50
CA ILE A 38 -2.17 3.63 6.92
C ILE A 38 -2.44 4.06 8.35
N ASP A 39 -3.69 4.15 8.76
CA ASP A 39 -4.02 4.48 10.16
C ASP A 39 -3.43 3.47 11.16
N ALA A 40 -3.24 2.22 10.73
CA ALA A 40 -2.62 1.18 11.56
C ALA A 40 -1.09 1.15 11.44
N LEU A 41 -0.56 1.59 10.29
CA LEU A 41 0.85 1.50 9.93
C LEU A 41 1.31 2.74 9.21
N LEU A 42 2.61 2.93 9.19
CA LEU A 42 3.20 4.04 8.46
C LEU A 42 4.46 3.58 7.75
N GLU A 43 4.58 3.66 6.40
CA GLU A 43 5.90 3.84 5.79
C GLU A 43 5.98 3.63 4.27
N ASN A 44 6.48 2.54 3.71
CA ASN A 44 6.77 2.44 2.28
C ASN A 44 5.57 1.88 1.49
N ILE A 45 5.21 2.55 0.41
CA ILE A 45 4.10 2.13 -0.44
C ILE A 45 4.59 1.93 -1.86
N VAL A 46 4.36 0.74 -2.43
CA VAL A 46 4.67 0.47 -3.83
C VAL A 46 3.44 0.78 -4.68
N THR A 47 3.60 1.68 -5.63
CA THR A 47 2.51 2.19 -6.48
C THR A 47 2.61 1.68 -7.92
N GLY A 48 1.51 1.74 -8.65
CA GLY A 48 1.46 1.35 -10.05
C GLY A 48 0.25 1.95 -10.74
N TYR A 49 -0.80 1.17 -10.90
CA TYR A 49 -2.02 1.61 -11.58
C TYR A 49 -2.60 2.85 -10.90
N LEU A 50 -2.77 3.93 -11.68
CA LEU A 50 -3.25 5.24 -11.22
C LEU A 50 -2.46 5.74 -9.99
N HIS A 51 -1.14 5.58 -10.02
CA HIS A 51 -0.26 5.89 -8.87
C HIS A 51 -0.35 7.34 -8.41
N GLU A 52 -0.56 8.28 -9.32
CA GLU A 52 -0.67 9.71 -8.98
C GLU A 52 -1.86 9.98 -8.06
N MET A 53 -2.98 9.31 -8.30
CA MET A 53 -4.17 9.42 -7.46
C MET A 53 -3.92 8.89 -6.05
N LEU A 54 -3.23 7.76 -5.94
CA LEU A 54 -2.88 7.16 -4.66
C LEU A 54 -1.89 8.05 -3.89
N GLU A 55 -0.84 8.50 -4.56
CA GLU A 55 0.18 9.36 -3.95
C GLU A 55 -0.43 10.68 -3.48
N SER A 56 -1.32 11.28 -4.29
CA SER A 56 -2.04 12.50 -3.93
C SER A 56 -2.92 12.29 -2.70
N PHE A 57 -3.62 11.15 -2.62
CA PHE A 57 -4.44 10.81 -1.46
C PHE A 57 -3.59 10.76 -0.18
N VAL A 58 -2.46 10.08 -0.22
CA VAL A 58 -1.59 9.93 0.95
C VAL A 58 -1.00 11.28 1.36
N GLN A 59 -0.51 12.06 0.41
CA GLN A 59 0.08 13.37 0.68
C GLN A 59 -0.92 14.37 1.25
N THR A 60 -2.16 14.31 0.78
CA THR A 60 -3.23 15.22 1.25
C THR A 60 -3.74 14.81 2.62
N ARG A 61 -3.97 13.51 2.82
CA ARG A 61 -4.57 12.99 4.05
C ARG A 61 -3.57 12.87 5.20
N TYR A 62 -2.32 12.58 4.88
CA TYR A 62 -1.26 12.31 5.86
C TYR A 62 -0.01 13.13 5.56
N PRO A 63 -0.11 14.48 5.60
CA PRO A 63 1.00 15.36 5.17
C PRO A 63 2.25 15.26 6.03
N SER A 64 2.12 14.86 7.30
CA SER A 64 3.25 14.71 8.21
C SER A 64 3.87 13.33 8.20
N LEU A 65 3.33 12.42 7.39
CA LEU A 65 3.80 11.04 7.31
C LEU A 65 5.06 10.94 6.46
N SER A 66 6.08 10.23 6.98
CA SER A 66 7.28 9.93 6.20
C SER A 66 7.04 8.68 5.36
N VAL A 67 6.56 8.88 4.14
CA VAL A 67 6.27 7.79 3.20
C VAL A 67 7.14 7.93 1.98
N LYS A 68 7.72 6.81 1.52
CA LYS A 68 8.40 6.72 0.24
C LYS A 68 7.52 5.97 -0.75
N PHE A 69 7.26 6.60 -1.89
CA PHE A 69 6.54 5.96 -3.00
C PHE A 69 7.54 5.35 -3.96
N ILE A 70 7.33 4.09 -4.28
CA ILE A 70 8.15 3.35 -5.25
C ILE A 70 7.22 2.94 -6.39
N HIS A 71 7.39 3.59 -7.54
CA HIS A 71 6.53 3.34 -8.69
C HIS A 71 6.97 2.12 -9.47
N ASN A 72 6.07 1.15 -9.63
CA ASN A 72 6.26 0.01 -10.52
C ASN A 72 5.71 0.37 -11.90
N GLU A 73 6.58 0.79 -12.82
CA GLU A 73 6.19 1.14 -14.18
C GLU A 73 5.66 -0.06 -14.98
N LEU A 74 6.02 -1.27 -14.56
CA LEU A 74 5.62 -2.50 -15.21
C LEU A 74 4.42 -3.17 -14.51
N TYR A 75 3.61 -2.40 -13.81
CA TYR A 75 2.52 -2.92 -12.99
C TYR A 75 1.51 -3.79 -13.78
N ALA A 76 1.33 -3.50 -15.06
CA ALA A 76 0.36 -4.21 -15.89
C ALA A 76 0.85 -5.59 -16.34
N THR A 77 2.16 -5.83 -16.31
CA THR A 77 2.79 -7.06 -16.81
C THR A 77 3.54 -7.86 -15.75
N THR A 78 3.59 -7.35 -14.52
CA THR A 78 4.30 -7.99 -13.40
C THR A 78 3.35 -8.26 -12.24
N ASN A 79 3.86 -8.97 -11.23
CA ASN A 79 3.09 -9.33 -10.05
C ASN A 79 3.67 -8.70 -8.77
N ASN A 80 3.14 -9.09 -7.62
CA ASN A 80 3.57 -8.59 -6.32
C ASN A 80 5.05 -8.86 -6.02
N ILE A 81 5.62 -9.95 -6.55
CA ILE A 81 7.03 -10.28 -6.32
C ILE A 81 7.93 -9.20 -6.93
N TYR A 82 7.61 -8.73 -8.13
CA TYR A 82 8.38 -7.66 -8.77
C TYR A 82 8.26 -6.34 -7.98
N SER A 83 7.06 -6.00 -7.54
CA SER A 83 6.83 -4.81 -6.71
C SER A 83 7.61 -4.89 -5.40
N LEU A 84 7.62 -6.03 -4.75
CA LEU A 84 8.41 -6.25 -3.55
C LEU A 84 9.91 -6.10 -3.84
N TRP A 85 10.37 -6.68 -4.95
CA TRP A 85 11.78 -6.57 -5.35
C TRP A 85 12.22 -5.11 -5.52
N LEU A 86 11.37 -4.27 -6.11
CA LEU A 86 11.65 -2.84 -6.24
C LEU A 86 11.77 -2.12 -4.89
N ALA A 87 11.04 -2.59 -3.89
CA ALA A 87 11.02 -1.97 -2.56
C ALA A 87 12.16 -2.46 -1.64
N LEU A 88 12.74 -3.63 -1.90
CA LEU A 88 13.74 -4.21 -1.03
C LEU A 88 14.93 -3.30 -0.70
N PRO A 89 15.50 -2.53 -1.65
CA PRO A 89 16.60 -1.62 -1.33
C PRO A 89 16.28 -0.61 -0.22
N GLU A 90 15.02 -0.25 -0.07
CA GLU A 90 14.59 0.75 0.92
C GLU A 90 14.54 0.19 2.34
N VAL A 91 14.57 -1.12 2.49
CA VAL A 91 14.43 -1.79 3.80
C VAL A 91 15.61 -2.72 4.13
N GLN A 92 16.69 -2.66 3.35
CA GLN A 92 17.86 -3.55 3.54
C GLN A 92 18.49 -3.46 4.93
N GLN A 93 18.39 -2.30 5.57
CA GLN A 93 18.97 -2.08 6.89
C GLN A 93 18.05 -2.52 8.03
N GLU A 94 16.82 -2.89 7.70
CA GLU A 94 15.85 -3.27 8.71
C GLU A 94 15.98 -4.75 9.06
N LYS A 95 15.91 -5.06 10.34
CA LYS A 95 15.90 -6.44 10.83
C LYS A 95 14.56 -7.12 10.61
N GLU A 96 13.50 -6.33 10.65
CA GLU A 96 12.13 -6.81 10.53
C GLU A 96 11.33 -5.87 9.64
N ILE A 97 10.53 -6.44 8.77
CA ILE A 97 9.59 -5.70 7.93
C ILE A 97 8.20 -6.32 8.03
N ILE A 98 7.18 -5.49 7.85
CA ILE A 98 5.80 -5.95 7.66
C ILE A 98 5.45 -5.73 6.20
N LEU A 99 5.04 -6.79 5.53
CA LEU A 99 4.57 -6.74 4.15
C LEU A 99 3.06 -6.87 4.13
N LEU A 100 2.39 -5.95 3.44
CA LEU A 100 0.93 -5.91 3.36
C LEU A 100 0.47 -5.73 1.93
N ASP A 101 -0.57 -6.46 1.58
CA ASP A 101 -1.36 -6.12 0.40
C ASP A 101 -2.30 -4.95 0.74
N SER A 102 -2.52 -4.08 -0.23
CA SER A 102 -3.30 -2.86 -0.01
C SER A 102 -4.81 -3.07 0.00
N ASP A 103 -5.27 -4.25 -0.35
CA ASP A 103 -6.69 -4.59 -0.51
C ASP A 103 -7.24 -5.46 0.61
N ILE A 104 -6.52 -5.57 1.73
CA ILE A 104 -6.98 -6.35 2.88
C ILE A 104 -7.62 -5.46 3.93
N LEU A 105 -8.61 -6.03 4.61
CA LEU A 105 -9.23 -5.43 5.78
C LEU A 105 -8.83 -6.27 7.00
N PHE A 106 -8.25 -5.63 8.01
CA PHE A 106 -7.78 -6.34 9.20
C PHE A 106 -8.01 -5.51 10.46
N ASP A 107 -8.00 -6.18 11.61
CA ASP A 107 -8.09 -5.51 12.90
C ASP A 107 -6.73 -4.84 13.23
N PRO A 108 -6.69 -3.54 13.52
CA PRO A 108 -5.45 -2.85 13.90
C PRO A 108 -4.68 -3.50 15.04
N LEU A 109 -5.36 -4.27 15.91
CA LEU A 109 -4.71 -5.00 16.98
C LEU A 109 -3.67 -6.00 16.45
N MET A 110 -3.86 -6.55 15.25
CA MET A 110 -2.90 -7.46 14.64
C MET A 110 -1.52 -6.84 14.52
N ILE A 111 -1.45 -5.55 14.19
CA ILE A 111 -0.18 -4.84 14.04
C ILE A 111 0.52 -4.71 15.40
N LYS A 112 -0.23 -4.43 16.46
CA LYS A 112 0.33 -4.38 17.81
C LYS A 112 0.93 -5.72 18.20
N ILE A 113 0.22 -6.81 17.93
CA ILE A 113 0.67 -8.16 18.22
C ILE A 113 1.96 -8.48 17.45
N LEU A 114 2.00 -8.17 16.17
CA LEU A 114 3.18 -8.41 15.32
C LEU A 114 4.40 -7.61 15.79
N ARG A 115 4.20 -6.36 16.19
CA ARG A 115 5.29 -5.49 16.66
C ARG A 115 5.92 -5.96 17.97
N HIS A 116 5.18 -6.69 18.77
CA HIS A 116 5.62 -7.18 20.09
C HIS A 116 5.88 -8.68 20.10
N ALA A 117 5.83 -9.31 18.94
CA ALA A 117 6.10 -10.76 18.83
C ALA A 117 7.59 -11.08 19.01
#